data_f7e7821c545f449b5b73e7bd3f239402
#
_entry.id   f7e7821c545f449b5b73e7bd3f239402
#
_cell.length_a   1.000
_cell.length_b   1.000
_cell.length_c   1.000
_cell.angle_alpha   90.00
_cell.angle_beta   90.00
_cell.angle_gamma   90.00
#
_symmetry.space_group_name_H-M   'P 1'
#
loop_
_entity.id
_entity.type
_entity.pdbx_description
1 polymer ?
#
loop_
_entity_poly.entity_id
_entity_poly.type
_entity_poly.pdbx_seq_one_letter_code
_entity_poly.pdbx_strand_id
1 'polypeptide(L)'
;MSFRSIVRGDSTVDVKDVKQVLRDECGFDDVDISPVDGDNWLSVPLVVNDEFFLKVVTVQNAWTHSLFTTARNLGARVSGNGPFFKTFGSPVEMARHEFESARRMREAGVRAPEPVEVIEGDGEAFLLFEYLDGFETLSDSELDGETVREVFRMLRRLHDDGLAHGDFSLENVLVVDGDVYFIDSTGVAEDGHDDAVAYDLACALGALSSRLSPSVVVDLASEFFDAGDLRHALDFVTVVRLRPGIEESFSLLELRTAVAEATGDAS
;
A
#
# COMPACT_ATOMS: atom_id res chain seq x y z
N MET A 1 17.90 8.75 -24.89
CA MET A 1 17.04 7.93 -25.78
C MET A 1 15.63 8.45 -25.66
N SER A 2 14.95 8.79 -26.77
CA SER A 2 13.57 9.30 -26.72
C SER A 2 12.63 8.11 -26.64
N PHE A 3 12.07 7.83 -25.45
CA PHE A 3 11.00 6.85 -25.30
C PHE A 3 9.73 7.43 -25.97
N ARG A 4 9.16 6.71 -26.94
CA ARG A 4 7.91 7.11 -27.60
C ARG A 4 6.67 6.54 -26.93
N SER A 5 6.80 5.42 -26.24
CA SER A 5 5.75 4.80 -25.45
C SER A 5 6.38 3.96 -24.35
N ILE A 6 5.71 3.87 -23.23
CA ILE A 6 6.07 3.00 -22.12
C ILE A 6 4.99 1.92 -22.05
N VAL A 7 5.44 0.66 -22.10
CA VAL A 7 4.57 -0.52 -22.02
C VAL A 7 4.89 -1.20 -20.71
N ARG A 8 3.89 -1.38 -19.85
CA ARG A 8 3.99 -2.22 -18.66
C ARG A 8 2.75 -3.12 -18.56
N GLY A 9 3.02 -4.42 -18.53
CA GLY A 9 1.96 -5.40 -18.68
C GLY A 9 1.21 -5.20 -20.00
N ASP A 10 -0.11 -5.15 -19.95
CA ASP A 10 -0.97 -4.88 -21.12
C ASP A 10 -1.29 -3.38 -21.32
N SER A 11 -0.77 -2.48 -20.45
CA SER A 11 -1.00 -1.03 -20.54
C SER A 11 0.09 -0.35 -21.34
N THR A 12 -0.29 0.43 -22.36
CA THR A 12 0.60 1.25 -23.17
C THR A 12 0.23 2.71 -22.99
N VAL A 13 1.16 3.51 -22.47
CA VAL A 13 1.00 4.95 -22.30
C VAL A 13 1.92 5.68 -23.27
N ASP A 14 1.35 6.58 -24.08
CA ASP A 14 2.16 7.43 -24.97
C ASP A 14 2.70 8.62 -24.16
N VAL A 15 4.02 8.71 -24.06
CA VAL A 15 4.71 9.79 -23.33
C VAL A 15 4.35 11.17 -23.87
N LYS A 16 3.95 11.28 -25.14
CA LYS A 16 3.53 12.57 -25.71
C LYS A 16 2.19 13.02 -25.16
N ASP A 17 1.26 12.08 -24.97
CA ASP A 17 -0.05 12.36 -24.42
C ASP A 17 0.09 12.79 -22.96
N VAL A 18 0.92 12.11 -22.18
CA VAL A 18 1.27 12.51 -20.82
C VAL A 18 1.86 13.91 -20.78
N LYS A 19 2.85 14.22 -21.63
CA LYS A 19 3.46 15.56 -21.70
C LYS A 19 2.45 16.64 -22.08
N GLN A 20 1.50 16.33 -22.96
CA GLN A 20 0.45 17.25 -23.36
C GLN A 20 -0.48 17.54 -22.19
N VAL A 21 -0.95 16.51 -21.47
CA VAL A 21 -1.82 16.65 -20.31
C VAL A 21 -1.14 17.49 -19.22
N LEU A 22 0.13 17.21 -18.90
CA LEU A 22 0.88 17.96 -17.88
C LEU A 22 1.06 19.44 -18.24
N ARG A 23 1.22 19.77 -19.54
CA ARG A 23 1.29 21.17 -19.99
C ARG A 23 -0.05 21.88 -19.91
N ASP A 24 -1.12 21.22 -20.37
CA ASP A 24 -2.43 21.82 -20.52
C ASP A 24 -3.13 21.99 -19.16
N GLU A 25 -3.00 21.01 -18.27
CA GLU A 25 -3.73 20.99 -17.01
C GLU A 25 -2.89 21.49 -15.82
N CYS A 26 -1.59 21.13 -15.74
CA CYS A 26 -0.71 21.55 -14.64
C CYS A 26 0.13 22.79 -14.95
N GLY A 27 0.14 23.27 -16.22
CA GLY A 27 0.89 24.47 -16.61
C GLY A 27 2.42 24.28 -16.62
N PHE A 28 2.92 23.06 -16.80
CA PHE A 28 4.35 22.81 -16.94
C PHE A 28 4.86 23.33 -18.30
N ASP A 29 5.78 24.27 -18.30
CA ASP A 29 6.40 24.78 -19.54
C ASP A 29 7.34 23.76 -20.18
N ASP A 30 8.17 23.11 -19.38
CA ASP A 30 9.08 22.05 -19.79
C ASP A 30 8.78 20.75 -19.00
N VAL A 31 8.67 19.65 -19.73
CA VAL A 31 8.31 18.36 -19.16
C VAL A 31 9.35 17.33 -19.56
N ASP A 32 10.20 16.94 -18.59
CA ASP A 32 11.02 15.75 -18.70
C ASP A 32 10.36 14.58 -17.99
N ILE A 33 10.39 13.40 -18.62
CA ILE A 33 9.77 12.20 -18.08
C ILE A 33 10.75 11.05 -18.13
N SER A 34 10.96 10.41 -17.00
CA SER A 34 11.70 9.17 -16.86
C SER A 34 10.85 8.07 -16.26
N PRO A 35 11.00 6.80 -16.68
CA PRO A 35 10.33 5.68 -16.03
C PRO A 35 10.98 5.39 -14.69
N VAL A 36 10.17 4.96 -13.70
CA VAL A 36 10.69 4.37 -12.46
C VAL A 36 10.95 2.88 -12.69
N ASP A 37 12.12 2.40 -12.30
CA ASP A 37 12.46 0.98 -12.34
C ASP A 37 11.70 0.23 -11.23
N GLY A 38 11.07 -0.89 -11.57
CA GLY A 38 10.32 -1.74 -10.64
C GLY A 38 9.36 -2.68 -11.38
N ASP A 39 9.27 -3.95 -10.96
CA ASP A 39 8.57 -4.98 -11.71
C ASP A 39 7.09 -5.21 -11.30
N ASN A 40 6.64 -4.68 -10.15
CA ASN A 40 5.37 -5.07 -9.51
C ASN A 40 4.28 -3.98 -9.49
N TRP A 41 4.30 -3.01 -10.39
CA TRP A 41 3.35 -1.90 -10.39
C TRP A 41 2.10 -2.21 -11.23
N LEU A 42 0.92 -2.08 -10.62
CA LEU A 42 -0.38 -2.15 -11.30
C LEU A 42 -0.70 -0.91 -12.15
N SER A 43 0.19 0.08 -12.19
CA SER A 43 0.09 1.32 -12.94
C SER A 43 1.39 1.57 -13.68
N VAL A 44 1.44 2.62 -14.51
CA VAL A 44 2.69 3.07 -15.15
C VAL A 44 3.29 4.20 -14.31
N PRO A 45 4.34 3.94 -13.50
CA PRO A 45 4.98 4.95 -12.68
C PRO A 45 6.01 5.72 -13.51
N LEU A 46 5.96 7.04 -13.40
CA LEU A 46 6.84 7.97 -14.10
C LEU A 46 7.36 9.02 -13.12
N VAL A 47 8.58 9.50 -13.34
CA VAL A 47 9.10 10.70 -12.68
C VAL A 47 9.04 11.86 -13.67
N VAL A 48 8.54 12.99 -13.20
CA VAL A 48 8.39 14.23 -13.95
C VAL A 48 9.31 15.29 -13.36
N ASN A 49 10.26 15.80 -14.17
CA ASN A 49 11.21 16.85 -13.80
C ASN A 49 12.07 16.56 -12.55
N ASP A 50 12.30 15.29 -12.21
CA ASP A 50 12.96 14.85 -10.96
C ASP A 50 12.30 15.39 -9.66
N GLU A 51 11.06 15.89 -9.76
CA GLU A 51 10.34 16.56 -8.67
C GLU A 51 9.00 15.88 -8.34
N PHE A 52 8.36 15.27 -9.34
CA PHE A 52 7.04 14.65 -9.15
C PHE A 52 7.02 13.19 -9.57
N PHE A 53 6.29 12.39 -8.80
CA PHE A 53 5.94 11.03 -9.15
C PHE A 53 4.55 11.02 -9.79
N LEU A 54 4.46 10.56 -11.02
CA LEU A 54 3.22 10.47 -11.79
C LEU A 54 2.80 9.01 -11.94
N LYS A 55 1.60 8.71 -11.49
CA LYS A 55 0.95 7.40 -11.63
C LYS A 55 -0.18 7.51 -12.65
N VAL A 56 -0.07 6.77 -13.76
CA VAL A 56 -1.13 6.71 -14.75
C VAL A 56 -2.03 5.51 -14.44
N VAL A 57 -3.28 5.77 -14.13
CA VAL A 57 -4.32 4.79 -13.82
C VAL A 57 -5.21 4.60 -15.04
N THR A 58 -5.20 3.41 -15.62
CA THR A 58 -6.03 3.06 -16.79
C THR A 58 -7.26 2.25 -16.38
N VAL A 59 -8.23 2.11 -17.28
CA VAL A 59 -9.41 1.24 -17.08
C VAL A 59 -8.99 -0.18 -16.73
N GLN A 60 -7.92 -0.68 -17.35
CA GLN A 60 -7.41 -2.03 -17.09
C GLN A 60 -6.84 -2.17 -15.68
N ASN A 61 -6.14 -1.16 -15.18
CA ASN A 61 -5.65 -1.12 -13.80
C ASN A 61 -6.81 -1.10 -12.80
N ALA A 62 -7.83 -0.27 -13.02
CA ALA A 62 -9.03 -0.23 -12.19
C ALA A 62 -9.77 -1.57 -12.16
N TRP A 63 -9.85 -2.28 -13.29
CA TRP A 63 -10.43 -3.62 -13.39
C TRP A 63 -9.62 -4.66 -12.62
N THR A 64 -8.31 -4.66 -12.78
CA THR A 64 -7.41 -5.59 -12.09
C THR A 64 -7.48 -5.37 -10.58
N HIS A 65 -7.45 -4.12 -10.12
CA HIS A 65 -7.63 -3.77 -8.72
C HIS A 65 -8.99 -4.24 -8.18
N SER A 66 -10.08 -4.02 -8.92
CA SER A 66 -11.42 -4.46 -8.55
C SER A 66 -11.52 -5.99 -8.43
N LEU A 67 -10.83 -6.74 -9.30
CA LEU A 67 -10.80 -8.20 -9.25
C LEU A 67 -10.05 -8.70 -8.00
N PHE A 68 -8.88 -8.14 -7.69
CA PHE A 68 -8.13 -8.48 -6.47
C PHE A 68 -8.89 -8.11 -5.20
N THR A 69 -9.53 -6.93 -5.16
CA THR A 69 -10.36 -6.49 -4.04
C THR A 69 -11.56 -7.42 -3.85
N THR A 70 -12.20 -7.86 -4.94
CA THR A 70 -13.31 -8.82 -4.87
C THR A 70 -12.84 -10.17 -4.35
N ALA A 71 -11.68 -10.65 -4.77
CA ALA A 71 -11.09 -11.90 -4.26
C ALA A 71 -10.76 -11.80 -2.76
N ARG A 72 -10.20 -10.69 -2.30
CA ARG A 72 -9.94 -10.41 -0.87
C ARG A 72 -11.24 -10.39 -0.05
N ASN A 73 -12.27 -9.69 -0.53
CA ASN A 73 -13.58 -9.65 0.11
C ASN A 73 -14.25 -11.03 0.17
N LEU A 74 -14.06 -11.86 -0.85
CA LEU A 74 -14.55 -13.24 -0.85
C LEU A 74 -13.79 -14.09 0.17
N GLY A 75 -12.47 -13.94 0.27
CA GLY A 75 -11.65 -14.60 1.29
C GLY A 75 -12.09 -14.23 2.70
N ALA A 76 -12.33 -12.95 2.97
CA ALA A 76 -12.85 -12.45 4.23
C ALA A 76 -14.21 -13.09 4.59
N ARG A 77 -15.15 -13.17 3.64
CA ARG A 77 -16.44 -13.82 3.83
C ARG A 77 -16.33 -15.32 4.14
N VAL A 78 -15.43 -16.03 3.49
CA VAL A 78 -15.19 -17.46 3.75
C VAL A 78 -14.66 -17.67 5.18
N SER A 79 -13.91 -16.71 5.70
CA SER A 79 -13.42 -16.70 7.09
C SER A 79 -14.44 -16.18 8.11
N GLY A 80 -15.68 -15.87 7.68
CA GLY A 80 -16.77 -15.42 8.55
C GLY A 80 -16.87 -13.91 8.70
N ASN A 81 -16.02 -13.13 8.04
CA ASN A 81 -15.97 -11.67 8.11
C ASN A 81 -16.73 -11.02 6.94
N GLY A 82 -17.17 -9.78 7.12
CA GLY A 82 -17.84 -9.01 6.06
C GLY A 82 -16.90 -8.50 4.97
N PRO A 83 -17.41 -8.02 3.82
CA PRO A 83 -16.60 -7.34 2.82
C PRO A 83 -16.28 -5.92 3.32
N PHE A 84 -15.02 -5.61 3.53
CA PHE A 84 -14.59 -4.31 4.06
C PHE A 84 -13.72 -3.48 3.09
N PHE A 85 -13.41 -3.99 1.90
CA PHE A 85 -12.70 -3.24 0.87
C PHE A 85 -13.64 -2.65 -0.17
N LYS A 86 -13.40 -1.41 -0.56
CA LYS A 86 -14.11 -0.73 -1.65
C LYS A 86 -13.62 -1.20 -3.02
N THR A 87 -14.55 -1.32 -3.96
CA THR A 87 -14.25 -1.51 -5.38
C THR A 87 -14.49 -0.19 -6.11
N PHE A 88 -13.67 0.12 -7.11
CA PHE A 88 -13.76 1.35 -7.89
C PHE A 88 -14.34 1.05 -9.29
N GLY A 89 -15.22 1.92 -9.74
CA GLY A 89 -15.89 1.79 -11.05
C GLY A 89 -15.15 2.46 -12.20
N SER A 90 -14.17 3.34 -11.91
CA SER A 90 -13.42 4.08 -12.91
C SER A 90 -12.00 4.41 -12.46
N PRO A 91 -11.07 4.70 -13.41
CA PRO A 91 -9.73 5.18 -13.11
C PRO A 91 -9.72 6.46 -12.27
N VAL A 92 -10.61 7.39 -12.58
CA VAL A 92 -10.73 8.67 -11.86
C VAL A 92 -11.17 8.46 -10.42
N GLU A 93 -12.14 7.58 -10.18
CA GLU A 93 -12.58 7.26 -8.82
C GLU A 93 -11.44 6.63 -8.00
N MET A 94 -10.66 5.74 -8.61
CA MET A 94 -9.50 5.11 -7.97
C MET A 94 -8.41 6.15 -7.66
N ALA A 95 -8.05 7.00 -8.63
CA ALA A 95 -7.03 8.03 -8.45
C ALA A 95 -7.44 9.05 -7.38
N ARG A 96 -8.70 9.51 -7.39
CA ARG A 96 -9.22 10.42 -6.36
C ARG A 96 -9.22 9.79 -4.98
N HIS A 97 -9.54 8.50 -4.89
CA HIS A 97 -9.49 7.80 -3.62
C HIS A 97 -8.07 7.72 -3.08
N GLU A 98 -7.09 7.35 -3.91
CA GLU A 98 -5.69 7.26 -3.51
C GLU A 98 -5.12 8.64 -3.10
N PHE A 99 -5.45 9.69 -3.84
CA PHE A 99 -5.13 11.07 -3.49
C PHE A 99 -5.67 11.46 -2.10
N GLU A 100 -6.95 11.21 -1.88
CA GLU A 100 -7.61 11.54 -0.62
C GLU A 100 -7.07 10.69 0.54
N SER A 101 -6.73 9.43 0.30
CA SER A 101 -6.12 8.56 1.29
C SER A 101 -4.74 9.06 1.72
N ALA A 102 -3.88 9.45 0.77
CA ALA A 102 -2.56 10.01 1.08
C ALA A 102 -2.70 11.32 1.89
N ARG A 103 -3.65 12.19 1.51
CA ARG A 103 -3.94 13.42 2.24
C ARG A 103 -4.37 13.14 3.69
N ARG A 104 -5.29 12.19 3.90
CA ARG A 104 -5.77 11.82 5.23
C ARG A 104 -4.69 11.15 6.08
N MET A 105 -3.83 10.30 5.50
CA MET A 105 -2.66 9.76 6.20
C MET A 105 -1.75 10.87 6.73
N ARG A 106 -1.44 11.88 5.90
CA ARG A 106 -0.62 13.03 6.29
C ARG A 106 -1.30 13.87 7.39
N GLU A 107 -2.62 14.11 7.30
CA GLU A 107 -3.40 14.79 8.34
C GLU A 107 -3.37 14.03 9.67
N ALA A 108 -3.41 12.70 9.64
CA ALA A 108 -3.23 11.83 10.80
C ALA A 108 -1.77 11.82 11.32
N GLY A 109 -0.82 12.47 10.62
CA GLY A 109 0.60 12.51 10.95
C GLY A 109 1.34 11.21 10.62
N VAL A 110 0.79 10.42 9.70
CA VAL A 110 1.46 9.28 9.05
C VAL A 110 2.16 9.81 7.81
N ARG A 111 3.44 9.45 7.63
CA ARG A 111 4.18 9.88 6.44
C ARG A 111 3.65 9.17 5.20
N ALA A 112 3.29 9.94 4.20
CA ALA A 112 2.96 9.54 2.84
C ALA A 112 3.46 10.62 1.88
N PRO A 113 3.78 10.31 0.62
CA PRO A 113 4.11 11.33 -0.37
C PRO A 113 3.01 12.38 -0.46
N GLU A 114 3.39 13.66 -0.62
CA GLU A 114 2.40 14.74 -0.74
C GLU A 114 1.59 14.56 -2.03
N PRO A 115 0.25 14.40 -1.94
CA PRO A 115 -0.58 14.36 -3.12
C PRO A 115 -0.72 15.77 -3.69
N VAL A 116 -0.37 15.93 -4.98
CA VAL A 116 -0.32 17.24 -5.66
C VAL A 116 -1.60 17.48 -6.44
N GLU A 117 -1.95 16.55 -7.36
CA GLU A 117 -3.11 16.73 -8.24
C GLU A 117 -3.63 15.41 -8.82
N VAL A 118 -4.93 15.40 -9.15
CA VAL A 118 -5.58 14.36 -9.96
C VAL A 118 -6.10 14.98 -11.24
N ILE A 119 -5.61 14.52 -12.38
CA ILE A 119 -6.03 14.99 -13.70
C ILE A 119 -6.86 13.90 -14.37
N GLU A 120 -8.01 14.27 -14.92
CA GLU A 120 -8.90 13.36 -15.62
C GLU A 120 -8.55 13.33 -17.11
N GLY A 121 -8.28 12.14 -17.64
CA GLY A 121 -8.05 11.87 -19.06
C GLY A 121 -9.25 11.15 -19.70
N ASP A 122 -9.15 10.90 -21.01
CA ASP A 122 -10.17 10.14 -21.77
C ASP A 122 -9.97 8.62 -21.55
N GLY A 123 -10.61 8.10 -20.49
CA GLY A 123 -10.54 6.70 -20.08
C GLY A 123 -9.35 6.37 -19.16
N GLU A 124 -8.61 7.34 -18.69
CA GLU A 124 -7.49 7.22 -17.75
C GLU A 124 -7.52 8.35 -16.74
N ALA A 125 -6.73 8.25 -15.68
CA ALA A 125 -6.50 9.31 -14.72
C ALA A 125 -5.00 9.40 -14.42
N PHE A 126 -4.54 10.64 -14.17
CA PHE A 126 -3.16 10.94 -13.84
C PHE A 126 -3.13 11.41 -12.38
N LEU A 127 -2.36 10.73 -11.56
CA LEU A 127 -2.23 11.05 -10.15
C LEU A 127 -0.80 11.49 -9.89
N LEU A 128 -0.65 12.74 -9.46
CA LEU A 128 0.64 13.39 -9.23
C LEU A 128 0.91 13.49 -7.74
N PHE A 129 2.08 13.02 -7.34
CA PHE A 129 2.63 13.09 -5.98
C PHE A 129 3.98 13.78 -5.96
N GLU A 130 4.43 14.19 -4.79
CA GLU A 130 5.83 14.46 -4.49
C GLU A 130 6.69 13.26 -4.86
N TYR A 131 7.83 13.49 -5.52
CA TYR A 131 8.81 12.45 -5.75
C TYR A 131 9.77 12.35 -4.57
N LEU A 132 9.85 11.18 -3.99
CA LEU A 132 10.77 10.88 -2.90
C LEU A 132 12.09 10.36 -3.50
N ASP A 133 13.05 11.23 -3.73
CA ASP A 133 14.35 10.84 -4.33
C ASP A 133 15.09 9.86 -3.42
N GLY A 134 15.73 8.87 -4.04
CA GLY A 134 16.54 7.87 -3.32
C GLY A 134 15.73 6.89 -2.45
N PHE A 135 14.42 6.77 -2.67
CA PHE A 135 13.63 5.78 -1.94
C PHE A 135 14.03 4.34 -2.28
N GLU A 136 13.91 3.47 -1.28
CA GLU A 136 13.89 2.02 -1.44
C GLU A 136 12.56 1.50 -0.92
N THR A 137 12.06 0.39 -1.47
CA THR A 137 10.93 -0.30 -0.85
C THR A 137 11.39 -1.02 0.41
N LEU A 138 10.50 -1.24 1.36
CA LEU A 138 10.85 -2.01 2.56
C LEU A 138 11.24 -3.46 2.21
N SER A 139 10.80 -3.97 1.03
CA SER A 139 11.21 -5.27 0.52
C SER A 139 12.70 -5.31 0.13
N ASP A 140 13.26 -4.20 -0.34
CA ASP A 140 14.64 -4.08 -0.82
C ASP A 140 15.58 -3.50 0.24
N SER A 141 15.05 -2.76 1.22
CA SER A 141 15.84 -2.13 2.27
C SER A 141 16.37 -3.12 3.32
N GLU A 142 17.37 -2.70 4.06
CA GLU A 142 17.84 -3.39 5.26
C GLU A 142 16.80 -3.24 6.39
N LEU A 143 16.32 -4.35 6.96
CA LEU A 143 15.26 -4.37 7.96
C LEU A 143 15.89 -4.48 9.35
N ASP A 144 15.91 -3.40 10.09
CA ASP A 144 16.31 -3.37 11.48
C ASP A 144 15.12 -3.19 12.43
N GLY A 145 15.38 -3.35 13.74
CA GLY A 145 14.32 -3.25 14.75
C GLY A 145 13.73 -1.84 14.87
N GLU A 146 14.46 -0.79 14.50
CA GLU A 146 13.94 0.59 14.59
C GLU A 146 13.00 0.88 13.41
N THR A 147 13.36 0.46 12.22
CA THR A 147 12.49 0.54 11.03
C THR A 147 11.17 -0.20 11.27
N VAL A 148 11.22 -1.41 11.85
CA VAL A 148 10.02 -2.20 12.16
C VAL A 148 9.15 -1.49 13.22
N ARG A 149 9.75 -0.89 14.25
CA ARG A 149 9.02 -0.08 15.24
C ARG A 149 8.34 1.10 14.58
N GLU A 150 9.02 1.79 13.67
CA GLU A 150 8.43 2.93 12.96
C GLU A 150 7.23 2.50 12.12
N VAL A 151 7.33 1.36 11.42
CA VAL A 151 6.19 0.77 10.69
C VAL A 151 5.00 0.54 11.62
N PHE A 152 5.18 -0.13 12.76
CA PHE A 152 4.08 -0.40 13.70
C PHE A 152 3.55 0.88 14.36
N ARG A 153 4.43 1.84 14.67
CA ARG A 153 4.03 3.16 15.19
C ARG A 153 3.15 3.91 14.21
N MET A 154 3.52 3.93 12.92
CA MET A 154 2.75 4.59 11.88
C MET A 154 1.41 3.87 11.63
N LEU A 155 1.43 2.53 11.61
CA LEU A 155 0.22 1.74 11.45
C LEU A 155 -0.74 1.96 12.63
N ARG A 156 -0.25 1.95 13.87
CA ARG A 156 -1.05 2.27 15.05
C ARG A 156 -1.66 3.67 14.98
N ARG A 157 -0.87 4.67 14.58
CA ARG A 157 -1.34 6.04 14.42
C ARG A 157 -2.44 6.16 13.38
N LEU A 158 -2.29 5.46 12.25
CA LEU A 158 -3.31 5.38 11.20
C LEU A 158 -4.63 4.83 11.77
N HIS A 159 -4.55 3.73 12.51
CA HIS A 159 -5.70 3.07 13.14
C HIS A 159 -6.36 3.95 14.20
N ASP A 160 -5.59 4.65 15.02
CA ASP A 160 -6.12 5.56 16.05
C ASP A 160 -6.91 6.74 15.45
N ASP A 161 -6.57 7.15 14.22
CA ASP A 161 -7.30 8.20 13.47
C ASP A 161 -8.52 7.65 12.69
N GLY A 162 -8.88 6.39 12.91
CA GLY A 162 -10.02 5.75 12.26
C GLY A 162 -9.77 5.41 10.79
N LEU A 163 -8.52 5.25 10.39
CA LEU A 163 -8.10 4.85 9.06
C LEU A 163 -7.55 3.43 9.07
N ALA A 164 -7.55 2.79 7.90
CA ALA A 164 -6.81 1.57 7.65
C ALA A 164 -6.09 1.67 6.30
N HIS A 165 -4.93 1.03 6.19
CA HIS A 165 -4.16 1.00 4.94
C HIS A 165 -4.88 0.15 3.87
N GLY A 166 -5.37 -1.02 4.28
CA GLY A 166 -6.15 -1.93 3.44
C GLY A 166 -5.34 -2.76 2.46
N ASP A 167 -4.09 -2.39 2.19
CA ASP A 167 -3.21 -3.11 1.27
C ASP A 167 -1.74 -3.11 1.74
N PHE A 168 -1.52 -3.27 3.05
CA PHE A 168 -0.17 -3.29 3.59
C PHE A 168 0.67 -4.44 2.99
N SER A 169 1.85 -4.10 2.47
CA SER A 169 2.89 -5.02 1.99
C SER A 169 4.26 -4.34 2.13
N LEU A 170 5.36 -5.09 2.05
CA LEU A 170 6.70 -4.49 2.10
C LEU A 170 7.00 -3.59 0.87
N GLU A 171 6.28 -3.79 -0.23
CA GLU A 171 6.40 -3.00 -1.46
C GLU A 171 5.65 -1.67 -1.37
N ASN A 172 4.60 -1.61 -0.51
CA ASN A 172 3.80 -0.41 -0.27
C ASN A 172 4.31 0.42 0.91
N VAL A 173 5.53 0.15 1.35
CA VAL A 173 6.25 0.92 2.36
C VAL A 173 7.58 1.34 1.77
N LEU A 174 7.82 2.65 1.71
CA LEU A 174 9.08 3.23 1.24
C LEU A 174 9.94 3.66 2.44
N VAL A 175 11.25 3.59 2.25
CA VAL A 175 12.26 4.09 3.17
C VAL A 175 13.09 5.15 2.45
N VAL A 176 13.16 6.35 3.02
CA VAL A 176 13.93 7.48 2.50
C VAL A 176 14.73 8.07 3.65
N ASP A 177 16.05 8.08 3.57
CA ASP A 177 16.94 8.59 4.62
C ASP A 177 16.65 8.03 6.03
N GLY A 178 16.12 6.79 6.10
CA GLY A 178 15.72 6.12 7.34
C GLY A 178 14.29 6.44 7.81
N ASP A 179 13.57 7.32 7.16
CA ASP A 179 12.15 7.60 7.40
C ASP A 179 11.25 6.66 6.60
N VAL A 180 10.18 6.16 7.24
CA VAL A 180 9.20 5.26 6.64
C VAL A 180 8.03 6.05 6.07
N TYR A 181 7.58 5.71 4.85
CA TYR A 181 6.42 6.29 4.16
C TYR A 181 5.47 5.20 3.72
N PHE A 182 4.16 5.40 3.88
CA PHE A 182 3.12 4.51 3.36
C PHE A 182 2.58 5.01 2.03
N ILE A 183 2.39 4.08 1.08
CA ILE A 183 1.83 4.35 -0.25
C ILE A 183 0.72 3.36 -0.58
N ASP A 184 -0.08 3.64 -1.60
CA ASP A 184 -1.05 2.71 -2.21
C ASP A 184 -2.10 2.15 -1.24
N SER A 185 -2.64 2.99 -0.34
CA SER A 185 -3.72 2.56 0.55
C SER A 185 -5.04 2.29 -0.19
N THR A 186 -5.75 1.26 0.24
CA THR A 186 -7.03 0.84 -0.36
C THR A 186 -8.21 1.33 0.47
N GLY A 187 -9.29 1.72 -0.17
CA GLY A 187 -10.51 2.15 0.51
C GLY A 187 -11.15 1.07 1.37
N VAL A 188 -11.46 1.43 2.61
CA VAL A 188 -12.18 0.60 3.57
C VAL A 188 -13.63 1.07 3.67
N ALA A 189 -14.58 0.13 3.80
CA ALA A 189 -15.98 0.42 4.02
C ALA A 189 -16.21 0.85 5.48
N GLU A 190 -17.13 1.81 5.70
CA GLU A 190 -17.41 2.35 7.04
C GLU A 190 -17.81 1.27 8.08
N ASP A 191 -18.58 0.26 7.65
CA ASP A 191 -19.05 -0.82 8.51
C ASP A 191 -18.01 -1.93 8.79
N GLY A 192 -16.79 -1.82 8.23
CA GLY A 192 -15.74 -2.86 8.30
C GLY A 192 -14.45 -2.39 8.95
N HIS A 193 -14.45 -1.28 9.69
CA HIS A 193 -13.23 -0.65 10.19
C HIS A 193 -12.41 -1.56 11.10
N ASP A 194 -13.02 -2.17 12.13
CA ASP A 194 -12.31 -3.00 13.11
C ASP A 194 -11.64 -4.22 12.43
N ASP A 195 -12.35 -4.86 11.49
CA ASP A 195 -11.82 -5.96 10.70
C ASP A 195 -10.71 -5.51 9.74
N ALA A 196 -10.82 -4.31 9.17
CA ALA A 196 -9.78 -3.75 8.31
C ALA A 196 -8.49 -3.43 9.07
N VAL A 197 -8.60 -2.89 10.27
CA VAL A 197 -7.47 -2.66 11.19
C VAL A 197 -6.78 -3.98 11.57
N ALA A 198 -7.56 -5.00 11.95
CA ALA A 198 -7.02 -6.33 12.26
C ALA A 198 -6.37 -6.99 11.04
N TYR A 199 -6.94 -6.80 9.85
CA TYR A 199 -6.37 -7.27 8.59
C TYR A 199 -5.03 -6.56 8.27
N ASP A 200 -4.94 -5.25 8.45
CA ASP A 200 -3.69 -4.50 8.26
C ASP A 200 -2.59 -5.02 9.19
N LEU A 201 -2.92 -5.20 10.46
CA LEU A 201 -1.96 -5.76 11.42
C LEU A 201 -1.54 -7.18 11.03
N ALA A 202 -2.48 -8.03 10.58
CA ALA A 202 -2.16 -9.36 10.08
C ALA A 202 -1.23 -9.32 8.85
N CYS A 203 -1.45 -8.35 7.93
CA CYS A 203 -0.59 -8.13 6.77
C CYS A 203 0.83 -7.73 7.21
N ALA A 204 0.95 -6.78 8.14
CA ALA A 204 2.23 -6.33 8.65
C ALA A 204 2.99 -7.46 9.37
N LEU A 205 2.31 -8.20 10.27
CA LEU A 205 2.90 -9.36 10.95
C LEU A 205 3.38 -10.41 9.96
N GLY A 206 2.57 -10.75 8.96
CA GLY A 206 2.93 -11.74 7.94
C GLY A 206 4.07 -11.28 7.04
N ALA A 207 4.00 -10.06 6.51
CA ALA A 207 5.00 -9.50 5.62
C ALA A 207 6.37 -9.34 6.31
N LEU A 208 6.41 -8.79 7.51
CA LEU A 208 7.66 -8.63 8.29
C LEU A 208 8.22 -9.98 8.76
N SER A 209 7.35 -10.96 9.06
CA SER A 209 7.78 -12.32 9.42
C SER A 209 8.39 -13.10 8.25
N SER A 210 8.31 -12.60 7.03
CA SER A 210 9.04 -13.14 5.89
C SER A 210 10.55 -12.81 5.91
N ARG A 211 10.93 -11.77 6.64
CA ARG A 211 12.29 -11.21 6.70
C ARG A 211 12.94 -11.36 8.08
N LEU A 212 12.14 -11.42 9.14
CA LEU A 212 12.56 -11.55 10.54
C LEU A 212 11.86 -12.74 11.19
N SER A 213 12.37 -13.22 12.34
CA SER A 213 11.65 -14.26 13.08
C SER A 213 10.30 -13.74 13.59
N PRO A 214 9.22 -14.55 13.53
CA PRO A 214 7.90 -14.15 14.02
C PRO A 214 7.89 -13.65 15.47
N SER A 215 8.72 -14.24 16.35
CA SER A 215 8.85 -13.79 17.74
C SER A 215 9.34 -12.35 17.83
N VAL A 216 10.38 -11.98 17.08
CA VAL A 216 10.90 -10.61 17.06
C VAL A 216 9.85 -9.64 16.52
N VAL A 217 9.13 -10.00 15.46
CA VAL A 217 8.08 -9.17 14.86
C VAL A 217 6.94 -8.94 15.85
N VAL A 218 6.48 -10.01 16.53
CA VAL A 218 5.39 -9.90 17.51
C VAL A 218 5.83 -9.12 18.75
N ASP A 219 7.06 -9.31 19.23
CA ASP A 219 7.59 -8.52 20.36
C ASP A 219 7.58 -7.02 20.04
N LEU A 220 8.03 -6.64 18.84
CA LEU A 220 8.02 -5.25 18.39
C LEU A 220 6.59 -4.70 18.18
N ALA A 221 5.68 -5.52 17.62
CA ALA A 221 4.27 -5.16 17.48
C ALA A 221 3.60 -4.92 18.83
N SER A 222 3.96 -5.72 19.86
CA SER A 222 3.40 -5.63 21.22
C SER A 222 3.74 -4.32 21.93
N GLU A 223 4.70 -3.55 21.43
CA GLU A 223 4.99 -2.20 21.92
C GLU A 223 3.85 -1.20 21.56
N PHE A 224 3.04 -1.50 20.55
CA PHE A 224 2.01 -0.60 19.97
C PHE A 224 0.60 -1.20 19.98
N PHE A 225 0.46 -2.51 19.96
CA PHE A 225 -0.81 -3.23 19.86
C PHE A 225 -1.00 -4.12 21.08
N ASP A 226 -2.21 -4.13 21.62
CA ASP A 226 -2.51 -4.94 22.79
C ASP A 226 -2.78 -6.42 22.43
N ALA A 227 -2.97 -7.25 23.46
CA ALA A 227 -3.25 -8.67 23.29
C ALA A 227 -4.55 -8.95 22.51
N GLY A 228 -5.54 -8.06 22.58
CA GLY A 228 -6.79 -8.15 21.83
C GLY A 228 -6.57 -7.90 20.35
N ASP A 229 -5.83 -6.84 20.01
CA ASP A 229 -5.46 -6.50 18.64
C ASP A 229 -4.69 -7.65 17.96
N LEU A 230 -3.68 -8.20 18.65
CA LEU A 230 -2.86 -9.29 18.14
C LEU A 230 -3.67 -10.57 17.91
N ARG A 231 -4.61 -10.92 18.81
CA ARG A 231 -5.49 -12.07 18.62
C ARG A 231 -6.45 -11.84 17.46
N HIS A 232 -7.04 -10.66 17.35
CA HIS A 232 -7.96 -10.34 16.25
C HIS A 232 -7.22 -10.42 14.89
N ALA A 233 -5.98 -9.95 14.82
CA ALA A 233 -5.15 -10.09 13.62
C ALA A 233 -4.96 -11.56 13.20
N LEU A 234 -4.85 -12.52 14.14
CA LEU A 234 -4.71 -13.94 13.82
C LEU A 234 -5.91 -14.53 13.04
N ASP A 235 -7.09 -13.94 13.13
CA ASP A 235 -8.27 -14.37 12.38
C ASP A 235 -8.07 -14.16 10.87
N PHE A 236 -7.24 -13.21 10.49
CA PHE A 236 -6.95 -12.84 9.10
C PHE A 236 -5.67 -13.46 8.51
N VAL A 237 -4.77 -14.00 9.32
CA VAL A 237 -3.45 -14.48 8.86
C VAL A 237 -3.57 -15.55 7.76
N THR A 238 -4.62 -16.40 7.81
CA THR A 238 -4.85 -17.41 6.77
C THR A 238 -5.23 -16.77 5.43
N VAL A 239 -5.99 -15.67 5.44
CA VAL A 239 -6.36 -14.91 4.23
C VAL A 239 -5.15 -14.15 3.70
N VAL A 240 -4.36 -13.57 4.58
CA VAL A 240 -3.12 -12.84 4.23
C VAL A 240 -2.13 -13.74 3.50
N ARG A 241 -1.99 -15.02 3.89
CA ARG A 241 -1.12 -15.99 3.19
C ARG A 241 -1.53 -16.27 1.74
N LEU A 242 -2.76 -15.96 1.35
CA LEU A 242 -3.21 -16.12 -0.03
C LEU A 242 -2.85 -14.92 -0.91
N ARG A 243 -2.19 -13.90 -0.34
CA ARG A 243 -1.76 -12.72 -1.10
C ARG A 243 -0.49 -13.02 -1.89
N PRO A 244 -0.41 -12.56 -3.15
CA PRO A 244 0.84 -12.57 -3.89
C PRO A 244 1.97 -11.88 -3.08
N GLY A 245 3.17 -12.46 -3.10
CA GLY A 245 4.32 -11.92 -2.38
C GLY A 245 4.43 -12.30 -0.89
N ILE A 246 3.35 -12.82 -0.28
CA ILE A 246 3.36 -13.32 1.12
C ILE A 246 3.29 -14.86 1.18
N GLU A 247 2.87 -15.50 0.11
CA GLU A 247 2.72 -16.95 -0.02
C GLU A 247 4.01 -17.69 0.43
N GLU A 248 3.87 -18.64 1.34
CA GLU A 248 4.97 -19.48 1.87
C GLU A 248 6.16 -18.73 2.52
N SER A 249 6.10 -17.39 2.59
CA SER A 249 7.22 -16.57 3.07
C SER A 249 7.43 -16.63 4.57
N PHE A 250 6.42 -17.02 5.36
CA PHE A 250 6.51 -17.16 6.82
C PHE A 250 5.76 -18.38 7.36
N SER A 251 6.16 -18.85 8.54
CA SER A 251 5.52 -19.96 9.24
C SER A 251 4.29 -19.49 10.02
N LEU A 252 3.10 -19.89 9.55
CA LEU A 252 1.84 -19.59 10.26
C LEU A 252 1.84 -20.15 11.70
N LEU A 253 2.43 -21.34 11.90
CA LEU A 253 2.49 -21.95 13.21
C LEU A 253 3.39 -21.15 14.15
N GLU A 254 4.56 -20.72 13.68
CA GLU A 254 5.49 -19.92 14.49
C GLU A 254 4.88 -18.55 14.83
N LEU A 255 4.20 -17.90 13.88
CA LEU A 255 3.52 -16.64 14.13
C LEU A 255 2.41 -16.78 15.18
N ARG A 256 1.57 -17.83 15.08
CA ARG A 256 0.54 -18.13 16.08
C ARG A 256 1.13 -18.42 17.45
N THR A 257 2.24 -19.17 17.49
CA THR A 257 2.95 -19.47 18.74
C THR A 257 3.49 -18.19 19.37
N ALA A 258 4.14 -17.34 18.59
CA ALA A 258 4.68 -16.07 19.07
C ALA A 258 3.58 -15.15 19.64
N VAL A 259 2.43 -15.05 18.95
CA VAL A 259 1.29 -14.27 19.47
C VAL A 259 0.73 -14.90 20.76
N ALA A 260 0.59 -16.23 20.83
CA ALA A 260 0.11 -16.90 22.04
C ALA A 260 1.05 -16.69 23.24
N GLU A 261 2.36 -16.69 23.02
CA GLU A 261 3.36 -16.39 24.05
C GLU A 261 3.27 -14.93 24.51
N ALA A 262 3.19 -13.98 23.58
CA ALA A 262 3.09 -12.55 23.87
C ALA A 262 1.77 -12.17 24.57
N THR A 263 0.69 -12.90 24.30
CA THR A 263 -0.65 -12.62 24.90
C THR A 263 -0.94 -13.44 26.16
N GLY A 264 -0.01 -14.32 26.57
CA GLY A 264 -0.18 -15.17 27.76
C GLY A 264 -1.11 -16.37 27.57
N ASP A 265 -1.42 -16.74 26.33
CA ASP A 265 -2.30 -17.86 25.98
C ASP A 265 -1.53 -19.17 25.75
N ALA A 266 -0.21 -19.17 25.93
CA ALA A 266 0.63 -20.36 25.84
C ALA A 266 0.36 -21.28 27.04
N SER A 267 -0.44 -22.33 26.85
CA SER A 267 -0.75 -23.39 27.84
C SER A 267 -0.45 -24.77 27.28
#